data_54ef61f06fd857b7c595a03a958259b5
#
_entry.id   54ef61f06fd857b7c595a03a958259b5
#
_cell.length_a   1.000
_cell.length_b   1.000
_cell.length_c   1.000
_cell.angle_alpha   90.00
_cell.angle_beta   90.00
_cell.angle_gamma   90.00
#
_symmetry.space_group_name_H-M   'P 1'
#
loop_
_entity.id
_entity.type
_entity.pdbx_description
1 polymer ?
#
loop_
_entity_poly.entity_id
_entity_poly.type
_entity_poly.pdbx_seq_one_letter_code
_entity_poly.pdbx_strand_id
1 'polypeptide(L)'
;MAEDFMAAAVKRVEAQFAKSGVSESCAAFERKASQIEMRDGVKLHTIYYFPREGGSGENKKYPVILTRTCYPGNDRIHRAYGEGLARRGYVYVYQYCRGREQSEGKWEPNINERNDGIDTMDYLVEQPWCEILGYWGHSYTSMTGWAFADAAEGKVATMFLED
;
A
#
# COMPACT_ATOMS: atom_id res chain seq x y z
N MET A 1 -4.34 -26.74 -3.51
CA MET A 1 -5.34 -25.95 -2.72
C MET A 1 -4.89 -24.51 -2.44
N ALA A 2 -3.76 -24.23 -1.73
CA ALA A 2 -3.34 -22.85 -1.48
C ALA A 2 -2.90 -22.09 -2.74
N GLU A 3 -2.17 -22.73 -3.65
CA GLU A 3 -1.79 -22.14 -4.95
C GLU A 3 -3.00 -21.81 -5.82
N ASP A 4 -4.01 -22.67 -5.84
CA ASP A 4 -5.24 -22.43 -6.60
C ASP A 4 -6.04 -21.26 -6.04
N PHE A 5 -6.08 -21.11 -4.69
CA PHE A 5 -6.73 -19.99 -4.04
C PHE A 5 -6.05 -18.65 -4.39
N MET A 6 -4.72 -18.60 -4.32
CA MET A 6 -3.96 -17.38 -4.65
C MET A 6 -4.09 -17.01 -6.12
N ALA A 7 -4.06 -18.00 -7.02
CA ALA A 7 -4.27 -17.76 -8.45
C ALA A 7 -5.68 -17.23 -8.74
N ALA A 8 -6.69 -17.75 -8.05
CA ALA A 8 -8.07 -17.26 -8.17
C ALA A 8 -8.21 -15.83 -7.61
N ALA A 9 -7.53 -15.51 -6.51
CA ALA A 9 -7.54 -14.16 -5.94
C ALA A 9 -6.88 -13.15 -6.89
N VAL A 10 -5.73 -13.46 -7.48
CA VAL A 10 -5.07 -12.61 -8.49
C VAL A 10 -6.00 -12.37 -9.68
N LYS A 11 -6.63 -13.41 -10.24
CA LYS A 11 -7.60 -13.28 -11.33
C LYS A 11 -8.80 -12.36 -10.98
N ARG A 12 -9.24 -12.38 -9.72
CA ARG A 12 -10.30 -11.46 -9.25
C ARG A 12 -9.84 -10.01 -9.29
N VAL A 13 -8.62 -9.73 -8.83
CA VAL A 13 -8.03 -8.39 -8.88
C VAL A 13 -7.92 -7.90 -10.32
N GLU A 14 -7.41 -8.71 -11.22
CA GLU A 14 -7.31 -8.39 -12.65
C GLU A 14 -8.71 -8.11 -13.26
N ALA A 15 -9.71 -8.93 -12.92
CA ALA A 15 -11.08 -8.72 -13.37
C ALA A 15 -11.72 -7.44 -12.79
N GLN A 16 -11.39 -7.06 -11.56
CA GLN A 16 -11.83 -5.78 -10.98
C GLN A 16 -11.26 -4.61 -11.76
N PHE A 17 -9.97 -4.62 -12.08
CA PHE A 17 -9.36 -3.58 -12.91
C PHE A 17 -9.96 -3.52 -14.32
N ALA A 18 -10.22 -4.65 -14.94
CA ALA A 18 -10.86 -4.69 -16.25
C ALA A 18 -12.28 -4.09 -16.24
N LYS A 19 -13.01 -4.21 -15.11
CA LYS A 19 -14.38 -3.67 -14.93
C LYS A 19 -14.40 -2.23 -14.42
N SER A 20 -13.29 -1.70 -13.89
CA SER A 20 -13.26 -0.39 -13.25
C SER A 20 -13.58 0.78 -14.19
N GLY A 21 -13.46 0.59 -15.50
CA GLY A 21 -13.60 1.66 -16.49
C GLY A 21 -12.43 2.66 -16.51
N VAL A 22 -11.44 2.48 -15.63
CA VAL A 22 -10.23 3.32 -15.57
C VAL A 22 -9.20 2.76 -16.54
N SER A 23 -8.88 3.52 -17.57
CA SER A 23 -7.90 3.12 -18.59
C SER A 23 -6.48 3.11 -18.02
N GLU A 24 -5.64 2.23 -18.56
CA GLU A 24 -4.20 2.28 -18.29
C GLU A 24 -3.59 3.52 -18.95
N SER A 25 -2.87 4.31 -18.17
CA SER A 25 -2.16 5.51 -18.59
C SER A 25 -0.65 5.30 -18.70
N CYS A 26 -0.13 4.23 -18.09
CA CYS A 26 1.30 3.92 -18.02
C CYS A 26 1.57 2.52 -18.59
N ALA A 27 2.52 2.42 -19.52
CA ALA A 27 2.86 1.14 -20.15
C ALA A 27 3.64 0.19 -19.23
N ALA A 28 4.33 0.74 -18.23
CA ALA A 28 5.19 -0.01 -17.32
C ALA A 28 5.09 0.49 -15.87
N PHE A 29 5.68 -0.26 -14.97
CA PHE A 29 5.80 0.11 -13.56
C PHE A 29 7.20 -0.23 -13.04
N GLU A 30 7.57 0.38 -11.92
CA GLU A 30 8.77 0.05 -11.17
C GLU A 30 8.39 -0.40 -9.76
N ARG A 31 8.95 -1.54 -9.32
CA ARG A 31 8.82 -2.02 -7.94
C ARG A 31 10.07 -1.65 -7.15
N LYS A 32 9.86 -1.00 -6.01
CA LYS A 32 10.91 -0.69 -5.02
C LYS A 32 10.53 -1.26 -3.67
N ALA A 33 11.51 -1.44 -2.79
CA ALA A 33 11.31 -1.76 -1.40
C ALA A 33 12.25 -0.94 -0.52
N SER A 34 11.78 -0.56 0.66
CA SER A 34 12.59 0.11 1.67
C SER A 34 12.12 -0.28 3.08
N GLN A 35 12.88 0.18 4.05
CA GLN A 35 12.48 0.12 5.46
C GLN A 35 12.08 1.54 5.89
N ILE A 36 10.86 1.71 6.41
CA ILE A 36 10.44 2.97 7.04
C ILE A 36 10.65 2.83 8.55
N GLU A 37 11.40 3.76 9.13
CA GLU A 37 11.67 3.77 10.56
C GLU A 37 10.50 4.43 11.31
N MET A 38 9.99 3.73 12.32
CA MET A 38 8.94 4.21 13.21
C MET A 38 9.55 5.04 14.34
N ARG A 39 8.72 5.80 15.08
CA ARG A 39 9.13 6.70 16.18
C ARG A 39 9.96 6.03 17.27
N ASP A 40 9.87 4.73 17.41
CA ASP A 40 10.60 3.93 18.39
C ASP A 40 11.83 3.19 17.80
N GLY A 41 12.19 3.52 16.55
CA GLY A 41 13.34 2.96 15.85
C GLY A 41 13.10 1.62 15.16
N VAL A 42 11.93 1.00 15.32
CA VAL A 42 11.58 -0.23 14.61
C VAL A 42 11.38 0.07 13.13
N LYS A 43 11.91 -0.78 12.25
CA LYS A 43 11.84 -0.58 10.81
C LYS A 43 10.85 -1.51 10.16
N LEU A 44 9.93 -0.94 9.36
CA LEU A 44 8.87 -1.69 8.70
C LEU A 44 9.11 -1.82 7.20
N HIS A 45 9.07 -3.07 6.74
CA HIS A 45 9.26 -3.40 5.33
C HIS A 45 8.11 -2.87 4.48
N THR A 46 8.45 -1.99 3.55
CA THR A 46 7.50 -1.27 2.71
C THR A 46 7.85 -1.45 1.24
N ILE A 47 6.86 -1.79 0.44
CA ILE A 47 7.00 -2.06 -0.99
C ILE A 47 6.16 -1.07 -1.77
N TYR A 48 6.74 -0.54 -2.84
CA TYR A 48 6.17 0.49 -3.69
C TYR A 48 6.06 0.00 -5.12
N TYR A 49 4.97 0.35 -5.78
CA TYR A 49 4.80 0.22 -7.22
C TYR A 49 4.59 1.60 -7.80
N PHE A 50 5.57 2.07 -8.56
CA PHE A 50 5.54 3.39 -9.20
C PHE A 50 5.12 3.27 -10.66
N PRO A 51 4.26 4.17 -11.17
CA PRO A 51 4.04 4.33 -12.60
C PRO A 51 5.35 4.60 -13.33
N ARG A 52 5.53 3.99 -14.50
CA ARG A 52 6.60 4.31 -15.42
C ARG A 52 6.00 4.78 -16.73
N GLU A 53 6.10 6.06 -16.97
CA GLU A 53 5.79 6.68 -18.25
C GLU A 53 7.05 6.72 -19.12
N GLY A 54 6.88 6.67 -20.43
CA GLY A 54 7.99 6.87 -21.37
C GLY A 54 8.43 8.34 -21.35
N GLY A 55 9.45 8.64 -20.55
CA GLY A 55 10.01 9.97 -20.35
C GLY A 55 10.44 10.18 -18.89
N SER A 56 11.62 10.74 -18.69
CA SER A 56 12.17 11.05 -17.37
C SER A 56 11.48 12.28 -16.77
N GLY A 57 10.33 12.07 -16.13
CA GLY A 57 9.69 13.09 -15.29
C GLY A 57 10.33 13.12 -13.90
N GLU A 58 11.53 13.66 -13.76
CA GLU A 58 12.04 14.11 -12.47
C GLU A 58 11.05 15.15 -11.93
N ASN A 59 10.48 14.94 -10.73
CA ASN A 59 9.50 15.77 -10.04
C ASN A 59 8.00 15.50 -10.32
N LYS A 60 7.63 14.38 -10.92
CA LYS A 60 6.22 14.04 -11.07
C LYS A 60 5.64 13.59 -9.72
N LYS A 61 4.47 14.13 -9.38
CA LYS A 61 3.67 13.69 -8.22
C LYS A 61 2.56 12.75 -8.67
N TYR A 62 2.19 11.85 -7.78
CA TYR A 62 1.19 10.81 -8.03
C TYR A 62 0.20 10.71 -6.87
N PRO A 63 -1.05 10.37 -7.13
CA PRO A 63 -1.93 9.89 -6.08
C PRO A 63 -1.38 8.57 -5.55
N VAL A 64 -1.37 8.44 -4.22
CA VAL A 64 -0.79 7.31 -3.49
C VAL A 64 -1.89 6.54 -2.80
N ILE A 65 -1.85 5.22 -2.85
CA ILE A 65 -2.73 4.33 -2.09
C ILE A 65 -1.86 3.50 -1.16
N LEU A 66 -2.09 3.65 0.14
CA LEU A 66 -1.45 2.87 1.20
C LEU A 66 -2.33 1.72 1.64
N THR A 67 -1.72 0.57 1.85
CA THR A 67 -2.29 -0.59 2.57
C THR A 67 -1.26 -1.11 3.57
N ARG A 68 -1.68 -1.41 4.81
CA ARG A 68 -0.82 -2.05 5.82
C ARG A 68 -1.34 -3.45 6.12
N THR A 69 -0.47 -4.46 6.05
CA THR A 69 -0.87 -5.87 6.10
C THR A 69 -0.14 -6.67 7.18
N CYS A 70 -0.87 -7.54 7.88
CA CYS A 70 -0.30 -8.53 8.77
C CYS A 70 -0.18 -9.92 8.12
N TYR A 71 -0.73 -10.10 6.92
CA TYR A 71 -0.85 -11.40 6.28
C TYR A 71 0.44 -11.79 5.57
N PRO A 72 1.15 -12.84 6.01
CA PRO A 72 2.31 -13.35 5.30
C PRO A 72 1.88 -14.04 4.00
N GLY A 73 2.75 -14.04 3.01
CA GLY A 73 2.52 -14.75 1.74
C GLY A 73 1.53 -14.10 0.78
N ASN A 74 0.98 -12.92 1.10
CA ASN A 74 0.04 -12.20 0.23
C ASN A 74 0.72 -11.36 -0.87
N ASP A 75 2.03 -11.47 -1.04
CA ASP A 75 2.79 -10.73 -2.05
C ASP A 75 2.19 -10.79 -3.45
N ARG A 76 1.67 -11.96 -3.87
CA ARG A 76 1.10 -12.12 -5.21
C ARG A 76 -0.16 -11.27 -5.41
N ILE A 77 -1.00 -11.16 -4.38
CA ILE A 77 -2.22 -10.34 -4.43
C ILE A 77 -1.84 -8.85 -4.42
N HIS A 78 -0.97 -8.43 -3.50
CA HIS A 78 -0.50 -7.05 -3.43
C HIS A 78 0.27 -6.64 -4.69
N ARG A 79 0.99 -7.57 -5.30
CA ARG A 79 1.63 -7.36 -6.60
C ARG A 79 0.58 -7.08 -7.69
N ALA A 80 -0.48 -7.86 -7.78
CA ALA A 80 -1.54 -7.63 -8.77
C ALA A 80 -2.22 -6.27 -8.58
N TYR A 81 -2.51 -5.86 -7.33
CA TYR A 81 -2.99 -4.51 -7.03
C TYR A 81 -1.97 -3.45 -7.44
N GLY A 82 -0.70 -3.63 -7.05
CA GLY A 82 0.37 -2.69 -7.35
C GLY A 82 0.58 -2.47 -8.83
N GLU A 83 0.65 -3.54 -9.61
CA GLU A 83 0.78 -3.47 -11.07
C GLU A 83 -0.45 -2.80 -11.70
N GLY A 84 -1.65 -3.20 -11.29
CA GLY A 84 -2.89 -2.65 -11.82
C GLY A 84 -3.07 -1.15 -11.52
N LEU A 85 -2.73 -0.71 -10.31
CA LEU A 85 -2.79 0.69 -9.91
C LEU A 85 -1.69 1.52 -10.56
N ALA A 86 -0.45 1.02 -10.59
CA ALA A 86 0.66 1.73 -11.20
C ALA A 86 0.45 1.96 -12.70
N ARG A 87 -0.10 0.98 -13.43
CA ARG A 87 -0.49 1.17 -14.84
C ARG A 87 -1.56 2.25 -15.04
N ARG A 88 -2.32 2.58 -13.99
CA ARG A 88 -3.37 3.62 -14.00
C ARG A 88 -2.92 4.96 -13.40
N GLY A 89 -1.62 5.11 -13.16
CA GLY A 89 -1.03 6.37 -12.71
C GLY A 89 -1.01 6.57 -11.19
N TYR A 90 -1.30 5.54 -10.39
CA TYR A 90 -1.21 5.59 -8.93
C TYR A 90 0.09 4.99 -8.43
N VAL A 91 0.66 5.54 -7.38
CA VAL A 91 1.65 4.81 -6.58
C VAL A 91 0.91 3.93 -5.58
N TYR A 92 1.15 2.64 -5.62
CA TYR A 92 0.65 1.72 -4.61
C TYR A 92 1.75 1.40 -3.61
N VAL A 93 1.45 1.57 -2.33
CA VAL A 93 2.35 1.30 -1.22
C VAL A 93 1.71 0.26 -0.33
N TYR A 94 2.40 -0.86 -0.10
CA TYR A 94 1.98 -1.76 0.96
C TYR A 94 3.12 -2.02 1.94
N GLN A 95 2.76 -1.99 3.22
CA GLN A 95 3.69 -2.14 4.33
C GLN A 95 3.29 -3.32 5.18
N TYR A 96 4.27 -4.13 5.54
CA TYR A 96 4.06 -5.19 6.52
C TYR A 96 4.07 -4.63 7.94
N CYS A 97 3.08 -5.06 8.75
CA CYS A 97 3.03 -4.77 10.18
C CYS A 97 4.27 -5.33 10.89
N ARG A 98 4.56 -4.84 12.07
CA ARG A 98 5.68 -5.30 12.93
C ARG A 98 5.73 -6.82 13.03
N GLY A 99 6.94 -7.38 12.97
CA GLY A 99 7.18 -8.82 13.08
C GLY A 99 6.57 -9.65 11.96
N ARG A 100 6.21 -9.01 10.84
CA ARG A 100 5.72 -9.69 9.64
C ARG A 100 6.70 -9.52 8.48
N GLU A 101 6.96 -10.64 7.78
CA GLU A 101 7.93 -10.73 6.69
C GLU A 101 9.29 -10.13 7.08
N GLN A 102 9.72 -9.05 6.45
CA GLN A 102 11.01 -8.39 6.71
C GLN A 102 10.87 -7.17 7.63
N SER A 103 9.69 -6.93 8.23
CA SER A 103 9.52 -5.91 9.25
C SER A 103 10.09 -6.36 10.58
N GLU A 104 10.80 -5.47 11.24
CA GLU A 104 11.34 -5.68 12.57
C GLU A 104 10.25 -5.67 13.66
N GLY A 105 10.67 -5.93 14.89
CA GLY A 105 9.80 -5.93 16.06
C GLY A 105 8.98 -7.21 16.22
N LYS A 106 7.90 -7.13 16.97
CA LYS A 106 7.01 -8.25 17.26
C LYS A 106 5.59 -7.90 16.86
N TRP A 107 4.91 -8.81 16.17
CA TRP A 107 3.51 -8.62 15.86
C TRP A 107 2.63 -8.94 17.06
N GLU A 108 1.91 -7.93 17.51
CA GLU A 108 0.90 -8.02 18.56
C GLU A 108 -0.34 -7.29 18.02
N PRO A 109 -1.41 -8.02 17.69
CA PRO A 109 -2.59 -7.45 17.03
C PRO A 109 -3.17 -6.25 17.80
N ASN A 110 -3.46 -5.18 17.07
CA ASN A 110 -4.09 -3.95 17.58
C ASN A 110 -3.27 -3.15 18.61
N ILE A 111 -2.01 -3.47 18.83
CA ILE A 111 -1.17 -2.74 19.80
C ILE A 111 -0.42 -1.59 19.15
N ASN A 112 0.25 -1.84 18.03
CA ASN A 112 1.14 -0.85 17.41
C ASN A 112 0.56 -0.21 16.14
N GLU A 113 -0.56 -0.71 15.62
CA GLU A 113 -1.10 -0.32 14.32
C GLU A 113 -1.38 1.18 14.21
N ARG A 114 -1.82 1.82 15.33
CA ARG A 114 -2.08 3.25 15.35
C ARG A 114 -0.81 4.07 15.15
N ASN A 115 0.20 3.86 15.99
CA ASN A 115 1.44 4.63 15.94
C ASN A 115 2.22 4.36 14.65
N ASP A 116 2.32 3.10 14.25
CA ASP A 116 2.97 2.70 12.99
C ASP A 116 2.22 3.26 11.77
N GLY A 117 0.89 3.32 11.83
CA GLY A 117 0.05 3.91 10.80
C GLY A 117 0.29 5.40 10.65
N ILE A 118 0.35 6.14 11.77
CA ILE A 118 0.66 7.57 11.79
C ILE A 118 2.05 7.84 11.23
N ASP A 119 3.07 7.14 11.72
CA ASP A 119 4.46 7.35 11.28
C ASP A 119 4.64 7.05 9.78
N THR A 120 3.98 5.99 9.29
CA THR A 120 3.99 5.66 7.87
C THR A 120 3.27 6.71 7.02
N MET A 121 2.10 7.17 7.46
CA MET A 121 1.35 8.23 6.80
C MET A 121 2.18 9.51 6.73
N ASP A 122 2.76 9.94 7.85
CA ASP A 122 3.58 11.16 7.93
C ASP A 122 4.79 11.07 7.01
N TYR A 123 5.48 9.94 7.00
CA TYR A 123 6.57 9.69 6.07
C TYR A 123 6.13 9.79 4.60
N LEU A 124 4.97 9.22 4.23
CA LEU A 124 4.52 9.18 2.85
C LEU A 124 4.07 10.55 2.32
N VAL A 125 3.37 11.35 3.13
CA VAL A 125 2.91 12.69 2.70
C VAL A 125 4.07 13.68 2.51
N GLU A 126 5.20 13.45 3.14
CA GLU A 126 6.41 14.26 2.98
C GLU A 126 7.23 13.87 1.73
N GLN A 127 6.91 12.77 1.07
CA GLN A 127 7.66 12.35 -0.12
C GLN A 127 7.40 13.30 -1.29
N PRO A 128 8.45 13.69 -2.04
CA PRO A 128 8.31 14.64 -3.14
C PRO A 128 7.42 14.13 -4.27
N TRP A 129 7.23 12.84 -4.38
CA TRP A 129 6.38 12.18 -5.36
C TRP A 129 4.94 11.96 -4.90
N CYS A 130 4.61 12.25 -3.63
CA CYS A 130 3.24 12.15 -3.12
C CYS A 130 2.45 13.41 -3.45
N GLU A 131 1.36 13.26 -4.20
CA GLU A 131 0.41 14.35 -4.48
C GLU A 131 -0.70 14.37 -3.44
N ILE A 132 -1.29 13.21 -3.20
CA ILE A 132 -2.41 13.00 -2.30
C ILE A 132 -2.37 11.56 -1.82
N LEU A 133 -2.66 11.32 -0.54
CA LEU A 133 -2.67 10.00 0.06
C LEU A 133 -4.09 9.50 0.28
N GLY A 134 -4.37 8.28 -0.17
CA GLY A 134 -5.52 7.50 0.18
C GLY A 134 -5.11 6.21 0.92
N TYR A 135 -6.03 5.64 1.66
CA TYR A 135 -5.84 4.35 2.31
C TYR A 135 -6.88 3.34 1.83
N TRP A 136 -6.44 2.11 1.56
CA TRP A 136 -7.32 0.99 1.25
C TRP A 136 -7.01 -0.22 2.12
N GLY A 137 -8.06 -0.82 2.67
CA GLY A 137 -7.95 -2.02 3.47
C GLY A 137 -9.17 -2.94 3.36
N HIS A 138 -8.91 -4.25 3.50
CA HIS A 138 -9.92 -5.29 3.60
C HIS A 138 -9.58 -6.20 4.78
N SER A 139 -10.57 -6.60 5.58
CA SER A 139 -10.35 -7.43 6.76
C SER A 139 -9.36 -6.74 7.74
N TYR A 140 -8.35 -7.42 8.26
CA TYR A 140 -7.38 -6.82 9.18
C TYR A 140 -6.66 -5.59 8.60
N THR A 141 -6.48 -5.49 7.28
CA THR A 141 -5.93 -4.28 6.67
C THR A 141 -6.87 -3.08 6.76
N SER A 142 -8.19 -3.29 6.93
CA SER A 142 -9.13 -2.23 7.33
C SER A 142 -8.93 -1.82 8.78
N MET A 143 -8.74 -2.78 9.69
CA MET A 143 -8.46 -2.48 11.10
C MET A 143 -7.19 -1.65 11.28
N THR A 144 -6.13 -1.93 10.51
CA THR A 144 -4.91 -1.11 10.53
C THR A 144 -5.17 0.32 10.03
N GLY A 145 -6.11 0.54 9.11
CA GLY A 145 -6.56 1.86 8.68
C GLY A 145 -7.39 2.56 9.76
N TRP A 146 -8.38 1.88 10.33
CA TRP A 146 -9.18 2.40 11.43
C TRP A 146 -8.34 2.84 12.63
N ALA A 147 -7.24 2.12 12.90
CA ALA A 147 -6.39 2.39 14.06
C ALA A 147 -5.79 3.81 14.07
N PHE A 148 -5.60 4.46 12.92
CA PHE A 148 -5.07 5.82 12.82
C PHE A 148 -6.01 6.82 12.13
N ALA A 149 -7.26 6.45 11.87
CA ALA A 149 -8.21 7.27 11.13
C ALA A 149 -8.45 8.65 11.77
N ASP A 150 -8.44 8.72 13.10
CA ASP A 150 -8.57 9.97 13.87
C ASP A 150 -7.39 10.94 13.67
N ALA A 151 -6.22 10.44 13.30
CA ALA A 151 -5.01 11.23 13.02
C ALA A 151 -4.82 11.52 11.53
N ALA A 152 -5.71 11.03 10.67
CA ALA A 152 -5.59 11.13 9.22
C ALA A 152 -6.12 12.47 8.65
N GLU A 153 -6.81 13.28 9.45
CA GLU A 153 -7.40 14.56 9.03
C GLU A 153 -6.36 15.49 8.41
N GLY A 154 -6.66 16.00 7.22
CA GLY A 154 -5.78 16.87 6.46
C GLY A 154 -4.58 16.18 5.78
N LYS A 155 -4.36 14.89 6.00
CA LYS A 155 -3.25 14.12 5.43
C LYS A 155 -3.71 13.01 4.48
N VAL A 156 -4.81 12.35 4.80
CA VAL A 156 -5.41 11.29 3.98
C VAL A 156 -6.71 11.79 3.39
N ALA A 157 -6.80 11.84 2.08
CA ALA A 157 -7.96 12.37 1.37
C ALA A 157 -9.17 11.44 1.43
N THR A 158 -8.94 10.14 1.47
CA THR A 158 -10.00 9.14 1.54
C THR A 158 -9.47 7.83 2.14
N MET A 159 -10.35 7.15 2.85
CA MET A 159 -10.10 5.80 3.36
C MET A 159 -11.24 4.90 2.89
N PHE A 160 -10.90 3.83 2.18
CA PHE A 160 -11.85 2.78 1.80
C PHE A 160 -11.55 1.54 2.64
N LEU A 161 -12.42 1.28 3.61
CA LEU A 161 -12.26 0.25 4.62
C LEU A 161 -13.43 -0.72 4.52
N GLU A 162 -13.15 -1.95 4.11
CA GLU A 162 -14.17 -2.99 3.94
C GLU A 162 -13.86 -4.21 4.81
N ASP A 163 -14.91 -4.91 5.25
CA ASP A 163 -14.83 -6.12 6.07
C ASP A 163 -15.23 -7.36 5.24
#